data_3b8b55d7d2a33fad02507a1dd62e4680
#
_entry.id   3b8b55d7d2a33fad02507a1dd62e4680
#
_cell.length_a   1.000
_cell.length_b   1.000
_cell.length_c   1.000
_cell.angle_alpha   90.00
_cell.angle_beta   90.00
_cell.angle_gamma   90.00
#
_symmetry.space_group_name_H-M   'P 1'
#
loop_
_entity.id
_entity.type
_entity.pdbx_description
1 polymer ?
#
loop_
_entity_poly.entity_id
_entity_poly.type
_entity_poly.pdbx_seq_one_letter_code
_entity_poly.pdbx_strand_id
1 'polypeptide(L)'
;AALLAMFARIDAEMPPLRGLVNNAGVVDAMARVDEVTVARLSRMFAINVIGSFVCAREAVRRMSTKHGGQGGAIVNLSSVAAKLGGPGWYVDYAASKGAIDTFTVGLAREVALEGIRVNAVRPGIIDTDIHASGGQPDRAHRSAALIPMQRPGTAEEVAEAVVWLLGDAARYTTGAILDVSGGR
;
A
#
# COMPACT_ATOMS: atom_id res chain seq x y z
N ALA A 1 -4.56 -19.30 4.90
CA ALA A 1 -5.47 -20.16 4.13
C ALA A 1 -6.27 -19.34 3.11
N ALA A 2 -7.05 -18.31 3.51
CA ALA A 2 -7.96 -17.57 2.63
C ALA A 2 -7.27 -16.91 1.42
N LEU A 3 -6.12 -16.24 1.58
CA LEU A 3 -5.38 -15.62 0.49
C LEU A 3 -4.93 -16.65 -0.57
N LEU A 4 -4.46 -17.83 -0.14
CA LEU A 4 -4.06 -18.88 -1.08
C LEU A 4 -5.26 -19.44 -1.86
N ALA A 5 -6.41 -19.58 -1.21
CA ALA A 5 -7.65 -20.00 -1.89
C ALA A 5 -8.12 -18.95 -2.92
N MET A 6 -7.99 -17.66 -2.60
CA MET A 6 -8.27 -16.57 -3.54
C MET A 6 -7.37 -16.68 -4.80
N PHE A 7 -6.07 -16.86 -4.64
CA PHE A 7 -5.17 -16.98 -5.79
C PHE A 7 -5.42 -18.26 -6.61
N ALA A 8 -5.80 -19.38 -5.96
CA ALA A 8 -6.19 -20.60 -6.68
C ALA A 8 -7.46 -20.38 -7.55
N ARG A 9 -8.42 -19.58 -7.06
CA ARG A 9 -9.58 -19.18 -7.86
C ARG A 9 -9.20 -18.26 -9.01
N ILE A 10 -8.31 -17.30 -8.80
CA ILE A 10 -7.79 -16.43 -9.89
C ILE A 10 -7.17 -17.30 -11.00
N ASP A 11 -6.36 -18.29 -10.63
CA ASP A 11 -5.73 -19.20 -11.61
C ASP A 11 -6.75 -20.00 -12.41
N ALA A 12 -7.88 -20.37 -11.81
CA ALA A 12 -8.92 -21.19 -12.45
C ALA A 12 -9.93 -20.38 -13.28
N GLU A 13 -10.21 -19.14 -12.87
CA GLU A 13 -11.36 -18.37 -13.36
C GLU A 13 -10.96 -17.14 -14.21
N MET A 14 -9.69 -16.69 -14.13
CA MET A 14 -9.26 -15.41 -14.72
C MET A 14 -8.11 -15.60 -15.73
N PRO A 15 -7.90 -14.66 -16.65
CA PRO A 15 -6.68 -14.60 -17.44
C PRO A 15 -5.42 -14.53 -16.57
N PRO A 16 -4.21 -14.85 -17.12
CA PRO A 16 -2.97 -14.78 -16.37
C PRO A 16 -2.77 -13.45 -15.63
N LEU A 17 -2.40 -13.53 -14.36
CA LEU A 17 -2.21 -12.37 -13.51
C LEU A 17 -1.09 -11.46 -14.07
N ARG A 18 -1.38 -10.16 -14.26
CA ARG A 18 -0.45 -9.15 -14.76
C ARG A 18 -0.30 -7.95 -13.83
N GLY A 19 -1.17 -7.81 -12.86
CA GLY A 19 -1.17 -6.69 -11.93
C GLY A 19 -1.61 -7.09 -10.53
N LEU A 20 -0.99 -6.49 -9.52
CA LEU A 20 -1.39 -6.59 -8.12
C LEU A 20 -1.42 -5.21 -7.48
N VAL A 21 -2.50 -4.89 -6.80
CA VAL A 21 -2.59 -3.71 -5.92
C VAL A 21 -2.75 -4.19 -4.47
N ASN A 22 -1.72 -3.98 -3.65
CA ASN A 22 -1.79 -4.21 -2.21
C ASN A 22 -2.39 -2.97 -1.54
N ASN A 23 -3.73 -2.88 -1.55
CA ASN A 23 -4.47 -1.75 -0.97
C ASN A 23 -4.96 -2.02 0.46
N ALA A 24 -5.22 -3.28 0.81
CA ALA A 24 -5.77 -3.62 2.12
C ALA A 24 -4.90 -3.07 3.26
N GLY A 25 -5.53 -2.34 4.16
CA GLY A 25 -4.85 -1.75 5.30
C GLY A 25 -5.83 -1.26 6.36
N VAL A 26 -5.36 -1.19 7.58
CA VAL A 26 -6.12 -0.70 8.73
C VAL A 26 -5.34 0.36 9.46
N VAL A 27 -6.06 1.30 10.07
CA VAL A 27 -5.60 2.19 11.12
C VAL A 27 -6.44 1.88 12.36
N ASP A 28 -5.91 2.15 13.54
CA ASP A 28 -6.65 1.98 14.80
C ASP A 28 -6.87 3.35 15.46
N ALA A 29 -7.57 3.39 16.59
CA ALA A 29 -7.76 4.62 17.36
C ALA A 29 -6.41 5.26 17.72
N MET A 30 -6.39 6.59 17.89
CA MET A 30 -5.18 7.29 18.32
C MET A 30 -4.68 6.76 19.65
N ALA A 31 -3.38 6.51 19.75
CA ALA A 31 -2.73 6.09 20.99
C ALA A 31 -1.25 6.48 20.99
N ARG A 32 -0.71 6.76 22.18
CA ARG A 32 0.72 6.86 22.39
C ARG A 32 1.35 5.45 22.38
N VAL A 33 2.66 5.39 22.16
CA VAL A 33 3.37 4.10 22.08
C VAL A 33 3.26 3.27 23.37
N ASP A 34 3.22 3.94 24.53
CA ASP A 34 3.07 3.32 25.86
C ASP A 34 1.65 2.77 26.14
N GLU A 35 0.68 3.12 25.30
CA GLU A 35 -0.71 2.62 25.36
C GLU A 35 -0.98 1.51 24.36
N VAL A 36 -0.06 1.29 23.39
CA VAL A 36 -0.27 0.33 22.31
C VAL A 36 -0.06 -1.10 22.81
N THR A 37 -1.07 -1.95 22.65
CA THR A 37 -0.99 -3.37 23.05
C THR A 37 -0.31 -4.24 21.98
N VAL A 38 0.28 -5.36 22.40
CA VAL A 38 0.86 -6.36 21.50
C VAL A 38 -0.20 -6.91 20.53
N ALA A 39 -1.43 -7.11 21.00
CA ALA A 39 -2.55 -7.58 20.16
C ALA A 39 -2.86 -6.58 19.02
N ARG A 40 -2.87 -5.27 19.29
CA ARG A 40 -3.05 -4.21 18.30
C ARG A 40 -1.90 -4.23 17.28
N LEU A 41 -0.65 -4.29 17.74
CA LEU A 41 0.52 -4.37 16.86
C LEU A 41 0.45 -5.61 15.96
N SER A 42 0.17 -6.78 16.53
CA SER A 42 0.08 -8.03 15.78
C SER A 42 -1.00 -7.96 14.70
N ARG A 43 -2.18 -7.44 15.02
CA ARG A 43 -3.28 -7.25 14.05
C ARG A 43 -2.87 -6.28 12.94
N MET A 44 -2.31 -5.13 13.29
CA MET A 44 -1.91 -4.11 12.32
C MET A 44 -0.84 -4.63 11.36
N PHE A 45 0.23 -5.23 11.88
CA PHE A 45 1.28 -5.80 11.05
C PHE A 45 0.83 -7.01 10.25
N ALA A 46 -0.05 -7.85 10.79
CA ALA A 46 -0.62 -8.97 10.06
C ALA A 46 -1.37 -8.50 8.79
N ILE A 47 -2.15 -7.43 8.89
CA ILE A 47 -2.94 -6.90 7.77
C ILE A 47 -2.06 -6.03 6.86
N ASN A 48 -1.43 -4.98 7.39
CA ASN A 48 -0.76 -3.96 6.59
C ASN A 48 0.55 -4.46 5.98
N VAL A 49 1.24 -5.40 6.62
CA VAL A 49 2.58 -5.85 6.19
C VAL A 49 2.53 -7.30 5.71
N ILE A 50 2.22 -8.26 6.59
CA ILE A 50 2.29 -9.68 6.24
C ILE A 50 1.34 -10.02 5.11
N GLY A 51 0.12 -9.45 5.10
CA GLY A 51 -0.84 -9.61 4.00
C GLY A 51 -0.26 -9.19 2.65
N SER A 52 0.37 -8.02 2.60
CA SER A 52 1.02 -7.50 1.38
C SER A 52 2.17 -8.38 0.91
N PHE A 53 3.02 -8.88 1.84
CA PHE A 53 4.09 -9.84 1.52
C PHE A 53 3.54 -11.13 0.92
N VAL A 54 2.49 -11.71 1.52
CA VAL A 54 1.88 -12.95 1.04
C VAL A 54 1.27 -12.75 -0.36
N CYS A 55 0.54 -11.66 -0.58
CA CYS A 55 -0.02 -11.36 -1.89
C CYS A 55 1.06 -11.13 -2.95
N ALA A 56 2.11 -10.37 -2.62
CA ALA A 56 3.22 -10.13 -3.54
C ALA A 56 3.97 -11.44 -3.87
N ARG A 57 4.22 -12.30 -2.87
CA ARG A 57 4.82 -13.63 -3.11
C ARG A 57 4.01 -14.45 -4.11
N GLU A 58 2.70 -14.51 -3.93
CA GLU A 58 1.82 -15.27 -4.84
C GLU A 58 1.74 -14.64 -6.23
N ALA A 59 1.79 -13.30 -6.32
CA ALA A 59 1.86 -12.59 -7.60
C ALA A 59 3.20 -12.87 -8.32
N VAL A 60 4.32 -12.78 -7.62
CA VAL A 60 5.65 -13.08 -8.20
C VAL A 60 5.70 -14.49 -8.76
N ARG A 61 5.19 -15.49 -8.03
CA ARG A 61 5.14 -16.89 -8.51
C ARG A 61 4.39 -17.06 -9.84
N ARG A 62 3.42 -16.18 -10.14
CA ARG A 62 2.59 -16.22 -11.35
C ARG A 62 3.10 -15.32 -12.46
N MET A 63 3.64 -14.17 -12.10
CA MET A 63 4.04 -13.12 -13.04
C MET A 63 5.48 -13.26 -13.52
N SER A 64 6.39 -13.80 -12.68
CA SER A 64 7.82 -13.85 -12.97
C SER A 64 8.12 -14.72 -14.18
N THR A 65 8.93 -14.17 -15.11
CA THR A 65 9.43 -14.92 -16.27
C THR A 65 10.29 -16.11 -15.86
N LYS A 66 10.91 -16.07 -14.67
CA LYS A 66 11.64 -17.20 -14.07
C LYS A 66 10.74 -18.40 -13.77
N HIS A 67 9.46 -18.17 -13.56
CA HIS A 67 8.44 -19.18 -13.29
C HIS A 67 7.51 -19.43 -14.48
N GLY A 68 7.85 -18.92 -15.68
CA GLY A 68 7.03 -19.06 -16.89
C GLY A 68 5.93 -18.02 -17.04
N GLY A 69 5.89 -17.02 -16.16
CA GLY A 69 4.98 -15.88 -16.28
C GLY A 69 5.40 -14.89 -17.38
N GLN A 70 4.60 -13.86 -17.58
CA GLN A 70 4.80 -12.86 -18.64
C GLN A 70 5.20 -11.49 -18.09
N GLY A 71 5.69 -11.40 -16.86
CA GLY A 71 5.93 -10.15 -16.17
C GLY A 71 4.65 -9.45 -15.71
N GLY A 72 4.79 -8.22 -15.22
CA GLY A 72 3.66 -7.43 -14.75
C GLY A 72 4.06 -6.28 -13.84
N ALA A 73 3.11 -5.78 -13.04
CA ALA A 73 3.36 -4.69 -12.11
C ALA A 73 2.68 -4.92 -10.75
N ILE A 74 3.36 -4.52 -9.69
CA ILE A 74 2.84 -4.51 -8.32
C ILE A 74 2.85 -3.07 -7.81
N VAL A 75 1.73 -2.62 -7.25
CA VAL A 75 1.62 -1.31 -6.59
C VAL A 75 1.19 -1.51 -5.15
N ASN A 76 1.99 -1.02 -4.23
CA ASN A 76 1.72 -1.09 -2.80
C ASN A 76 1.18 0.25 -2.29
N LEU A 77 0.08 0.23 -1.51
CA LEU A 77 -0.42 1.42 -0.83
C LEU A 77 0.30 1.61 0.51
N SER A 78 1.25 2.54 0.51
CA SER A 78 1.91 3.05 1.70
C SER A 78 1.11 4.21 2.33
N SER A 79 1.76 5.21 2.89
CA SER A 79 1.17 6.45 3.40
C SER A 79 2.27 7.48 3.64
N VAL A 80 1.95 8.77 3.55
CA VAL A 80 2.85 9.84 4.04
C VAL A 80 3.17 9.69 5.53
N ALA A 81 2.36 8.96 6.29
CA ALA A 81 2.65 8.63 7.68
C ALA A 81 4.00 7.91 7.85
N ALA A 82 4.45 7.14 6.85
CA ALA A 82 5.78 6.51 6.84
C ALA A 82 6.93 7.52 6.95
N LYS A 83 6.75 8.73 6.41
CA LYS A 83 7.73 9.85 6.51
C LYS A 83 7.53 10.69 7.77
N LEU A 84 6.27 10.90 8.16
CA LEU A 84 5.91 11.79 9.26
C LEU A 84 5.98 11.14 10.65
N GLY A 85 6.00 9.80 10.71
CA GLY A 85 6.10 9.03 11.94
C GLY A 85 4.83 8.98 12.79
N GLY A 86 3.86 9.88 12.62
CA GLY A 86 2.60 9.92 13.36
C GLY A 86 2.74 10.06 14.90
N PRO A 87 3.63 10.94 15.42
CA PRO A 87 3.95 11.01 16.85
C PRO A 87 2.71 11.31 17.70
N GLY A 88 2.52 10.55 18.79
CA GLY A 88 1.41 10.68 19.73
C GLY A 88 0.06 10.15 19.20
N TRP A 89 0.00 9.69 17.94
CA TRP A 89 -1.26 9.32 17.28
C TRP A 89 -1.22 7.91 16.70
N TYR A 90 -0.28 7.63 15.79
CA TYR A 90 -0.29 6.46 14.92
C TYR A 90 1.13 5.94 14.63
N VAL A 91 2.00 5.88 15.63
CA VAL A 91 3.40 5.44 15.44
C VAL A 91 3.46 4.01 14.89
N ASP A 92 2.57 3.14 15.37
CA ASP A 92 2.43 1.77 14.90
C ASP A 92 1.99 1.67 13.44
N TYR A 93 1.00 2.47 13.04
CA TYR A 93 0.56 2.56 11.64
C TYR A 93 1.68 3.12 10.75
N ALA A 94 2.33 4.20 11.17
CA ALA A 94 3.45 4.81 10.45
C ALA A 94 4.59 3.78 10.25
N ALA A 95 4.94 3.03 11.29
CA ALA A 95 5.94 1.96 11.22
C ALA A 95 5.52 0.86 10.22
N SER A 96 4.24 0.45 10.22
CA SER A 96 3.73 -0.53 9.27
C SER A 96 3.84 -0.04 7.81
N LYS A 97 3.61 1.25 7.56
CA LYS A 97 3.74 1.86 6.23
C LYS A 97 5.19 2.11 5.83
N GLY A 98 6.08 2.39 6.78
CA GLY A 98 7.52 2.40 6.56
C GLY A 98 8.07 1.02 6.14
N ALA A 99 7.53 -0.06 6.72
CA ALA A 99 7.85 -1.42 6.30
C ALA A 99 7.45 -1.68 4.84
N ILE A 100 6.30 -1.18 4.39
CA ILE A 100 5.84 -1.28 2.99
C ILE A 100 6.78 -0.51 2.04
N ASP A 101 7.28 0.66 2.44
CA ASP A 101 8.24 1.42 1.64
C ASP A 101 9.53 0.63 1.41
N THR A 102 10.12 0.10 2.47
CA THR A 102 11.34 -0.71 2.39
C THR A 102 11.11 -1.99 1.59
N PHE A 103 9.98 -2.66 1.83
CA PHE A 103 9.56 -3.84 1.07
C PHE A 103 9.46 -3.56 -0.43
N THR A 104 8.84 -2.44 -0.81
CA THR A 104 8.70 -2.03 -2.21
C THR A 104 10.05 -1.89 -2.90
N VAL A 105 10.99 -1.18 -2.26
CA VAL A 105 12.34 -0.97 -2.82
C VAL A 105 13.12 -2.27 -2.93
N GLY A 106 13.05 -3.13 -1.90
CA GLY A 106 13.72 -4.43 -1.89
C GLY A 106 13.20 -5.35 -2.98
N LEU A 107 11.88 -5.55 -3.01
CA LEU A 107 11.22 -6.43 -3.98
C LEU A 107 11.43 -5.94 -5.43
N ALA A 108 11.37 -4.62 -5.67
CA ALA A 108 11.60 -4.06 -6.99
C ALA A 108 12.95 -4.46 -7.57
N ARG A 109 14.01 -4.42 -6.75
CA ARG A 109 15.36 -4.81 -7.16
C ARG A 109 15.50 -6.32 -7.35
N GLU A 110 14.81 -7.10 -6.53
CA GLU A 110 14.85 -8.56 -6.57
C GLU A 110 14.23 -9.12 -7.86
N VAL A 111 13.08 -8.56 -8.31
CA VAL A 111 12.31 -9.11 -9.43
C VAL A 111 12.43 -8.32 -10.75
N ALA A 112 13.29 -7.30 -10.80
CA ALA A 112 13.42 -6.44 -11.99
C ALA A 112 13.79 -7.22 -13.26
N LEU A 113 14.72 -8.18 -13.16
CA LEU A 113 15.14 -9.04 -14.27
C LEU A 113 14.10 -10.13 -14.61
N GLU A 114 13.08 -10.26 -13.80
CA GLU A 114 12.00 -11.23 -13.98
C GLU A 114 10.76 -10.61 -14.67
N GLY A 115 10.92 -9.39 -15.21
CA GLY A 115 9.87 -8.67 -15.92
C GLY A 115 8.79 -8.05 -15.02
N ILE A 116 9.04 -7.92 -13.71
CA ILE A 116 8.07 -7.37 -12.75
C ILE A 116 8.55 -6.00 -12.26
N ARG A 117 7.69 -4.98 -12.37
CA ARG A 117 7.90 -3.67 -11.77
C ARG A 117 7.17 -3.62 -10.42
N VAL A 118 7.78 -3.00 -9.42
CA VAL A 118 7.18 -2.84 -8.10
C VAL A 118 7.34 -1.39 -7.64
N ASN A 119 6.24 -0.73 -7.35
CA ASN A 119 6.23 0.66 -6.89
C ASN A 119 5.27 0.82 -5.71
N ALA A 120 5.33 1.95 -5.03
CA ALA A 120 4.36 2.32 -4.02
C ALA A 120 3.77 3.70 -4.27
N VAL A 121 2.56 3.89 -3.77
CA VAL A 121 1.93 5.20 -3.62
C VAL A 121 1.85 5.52 -2.13
N ARG A 122 2.19 6.75 -1.73
CA ARG A 122 1.95 7.29 -0.39
C ARG A 122 0.82 8.31 -0.44
N PRO A 123 -0.43 7.91 -0.19
CA PRO A 123 -1.51 8.86 -0.04
C PRO A 123 -1.29 9.78 1.16
N GLY A 124 -1.71 11.03 1.02
CA GLY A 124 -1.84 11.98 2.12
C GLY A 124 -3.11 11.75 2.93
N ILE A 125 -3.81 12.84 3.24
CA ILE A 125 -5.14 12.79 3.83
C ILE A 125 -6.14 12.69 2.68
N ILE A 126 -6.78 11.54 2.58
CA ILE A 126 -7.76 11.22 1.52
C ILE A 126 -9.13 11.04 2.16
N ASP A 127 -10.15 11.57 1.53
CA ASP A 127 -11.54 11.46 1.99
C ASP A 127 -12.06 10.04 1.72
N THR A 128 -12.01 9.20 2.77
CA THR A 128 -12.38 7.78 2.74
C THR A 128 -12.81 7.29 4.12
N ASP A 129 -13.45 6.14 4.18
CA ASP A 129 -13.92 5.50 5.42
C ASP A 129 -12.81 5.08 6.39
N ILE A 130 -11.54 5.09 5.97
CA ILE A 130 -10.42 4.70 6.83
C ILE A 130 -10.34 5.57 8.10
N HIS A 131 -10.76 6.83 8.01
CA HIS A 131 -10.77 7.75 9.15
C HIS A 131 -11.84 7.36 10.18
N ALA A 132 -12.99 6.90 9.74
CA ALA A 132 -14.05 6.38 10.61
C ALA A 132 -13.58 5.14 11.38
N SER A 133 -12.82 4.23 10.72
CA SER A 133 -12.21 3.07 11.37
C SER A 133 -11.24 3.45 12.49
N GLY A 134 -10.58 4.60 12.37
CA GLY A 134 -9.71 5.17 13.41
C GLY A 134 -10.45 6.04 14.44
N GLY A 135 -11.79 6.03 14.45
CA GLY A 135 -12.61 6.82 15.38
C GLY A 135 -12.71 8.31 15.05
N GLN A 136 -12.35 8.73 13.82
CA GLN A 136 -12.33 10.13 13.42
C GLN A 136 -12.92 10.35 12.01
N PRO A 137 -14.24 10.18 11.82
CA PRO A 137 -14.88 10.25 10.50
C PRO A 137 -14.62 11.58 9.77
N ASP A 138 -14.64 12.71 10.49
CA ASP A 138 -14.47 14.05 9.89
C ASP A 138 -13.01 14.49 9.75
N ARG A 139 -12.04 13.60 10.00
CA ARG A 139 -10.62 13.97 10.02
C ARG A 139 -10.14 14.56 8.70
N ALA A 140 -10.58 14.03 7.58
CA ALA A 140 -10.16 14.51 6.27
C ALA A 140 -10.43 16.01 6.11
N HIS A 141 -11.66 16.43 6.32
CA HIS A 141 -12.08 17.82 6.18
C HIS A 141 -11.48 18.74 7.25
N ARG A 142 -11.44 18.31 8.52
CA ARG A 142 -10.83 19.08 9.61
C ARG A 142 -9.34 19.34 9.41
N SER A 143 -8.66 18.51 8.66
CA SER A 143 -7.23 18.61 8.41
C SER A 143 -6.88 19.35 7.11
N ALA A 144 -7.85 19.89 6.39
CA ALA A 144 -7.64 20.57 5.10
C ALA A 144 -6.58 21.68 5.18
N ALA A 145 -6.62 22.51 6.24
CA ALA A 145 -5.67 23.59 6.46
C ALA A 145 -4.21 23.12 6.68
N LEU A 146 -3.99 21.85 7.01
CA LEU A 146 -2.66 21.25 7.17
C LEU A 146 -2.08 20.73 5.86
N ILE A 147 -2.85 20.76 4.77
CA ILE A 147 -2.48 20.29 3.45
C ILE A 147 -2.13 21.52 2.60
N PRO A 148 -0.97 21.59 1.94
CA PRO A 148 -0.62 22.74 1.08
C PRO A 148 -1.67 23.04 0.01
N MET A 149 -2.31 22.02 -0.60
CA MET A 149 -3.42 22.22 -1.55
C MET A 149 -4.75 22.60 -0.88
N GLN A 150 -4.81 22.79 0.44
CA GLN A 150 -5.95 23.27 1.24
C GLN A 150 -7.24 22.43 1.10
N ARG A 151 -7.11 21.17 0.71
CA ARG A 151 -8.21 20.20 0.64
C ARG A 151 -7.71 18.77 0.84
N PRO A 152 -8.54 17.83 1.31
CA PRO A 152 -8.24 16.41 1.22
C PRO A 152 -8.18 15.99 -0.25
N GLY A 153 -7.43 14.92 -0.53
CA GLY A 153 -7.49 14.22 -1.81
C GLY A 153 -8.71 13.31 -1.87
N THR A 154 -9.02 12.81 -3.07
CA THR A 154 -10.06 11.80 -3.28
C THR A 154 -9.45 10.41 -3.55
N ALA A 155 -10.26 9.35 -3.41
CA ALA A 155 -9.84 8.00 -3.73
C ALA A 155 -9.45 7.87 -5.21
N GLU A 156 -10.16 8.58 -6.10
CA GLU A 156 -9.92 8.60 -7.55
C GLU A 156 -8.55 9.22 -7.87
N GLU A 157 -8.16 10.32 -7.23
CA GLU A 157 -6.84 10.94 -7.42
C GLU A 157 -5.68 10.00 -7.07
N VAL A 158 -5.87 9.15 -6.05
CA VAL A 158 -4.92 8.10 -5.71
C VAL A 158 -4.97 6.96 -6.73
N ALA A 159 -6.16 6.55 -7.15
CA ALA A 159 -6.36 5.46 -8.11
C ALA A 159 -5.74 5.77 -9.48
N GLU A 160 -5.80 7.01 -9.95
CA GLU A 160 -5.13 7.44 -11.20
C GLU A 160 -3.61 7.20 -11.15
N ALA A 161 -2.97 7.54 -10.03
CA ALA A 161 -1.55 7.27 -9.84
C ALA A 161 -1.24 5.76 -9.82
N VAL A 162 -2.11 4.96 -9.18
CA VAL A 162 -1.98 3.49 -9.16
C VAL A 162 -2.11 2.92 -10.57
N VAL A 163 -3.11 3.35 -11.34
CA VAL A 163 -3.35 2.89 -12.73
C VAL A 163 -2.18 3.26 -13.63
N TRP A 164 -1.63 4.49 -13.50
CA TRP A 164 -0.44 4.89 -14.24
C TRP A 164 0.75 3.98 -13.92
N LEU A 165 1.00 3.68 -12.64
CA LEU A 165 2.10 2.79 -12.22
C LEU A 165 1.92 1.34 -12.70
N LEU A 166 0.69 0.87 -12.87
CA LEU A 166 0.40 -0.45 -13.44
C LEU A 166 0.62 -0.49 -14.96
N GLY A 167 0.36 0.61 -15.64
CA GLY A 167 0.36 0.70 -17.10
C GLY A 167 1.76 0.82 -17.75
N ASP A 168 1.77 0.75 -19.08
CA ASP A 168 3.00 0.85 -19.89
C ASP A 168 3.63 2.24 -19.90
N ALA A 169 2.87 3.27 -19.55
CA ALA A 169 3.42 4.62 -19.38
C ALA A 169 4.49 4.68 -18.27
N ALA A 170 4.46 3.75 -17.32
CA ALA A 170 5.43 3.61 -16.23
C ALA A 170 6.45 2.48 -16.47
N ARG A 171 6.68 2.03 -17.72
CA ARG A 171 7.53 0.86 -18.04
C ARG A 171 9.00 0.98 -17.60
N TYR A 172 9.49 2.17 -17.34
CA TYR A 172 10.83 2.41 -16.81
C TYR A 172 10.84 2.87 -15.34
N THR A 173 9.70 2.66 -14.64
CA THR A 173 9.51 3.04 -13.24
C THR A 173 9.39 1.79 -12.38
N THR A 174 10.39 1.52 -11.54
CA THR A 174 10.38 0.44 -10.53
C THR A 174 11.17 0.89 -9.29
N GLY A 175 10.74 0.50 -8.11
CA GLY A 175 11.30 0.92 -6.83
C GLY A 175 10.95 2.36 -6.44
N ALA A 176 10.09 3.02 -7.19
CA ALA A 176 9.62 4.36 -6.88
C ALA A 176 8.56 4.35 -5.78
N ILE A 177 8.56 5.40 -4.97
CA ILE A 177 7.53 5.67 -3.96
C ILE A 177 6.98 7.05 -4.25
N LEU A 178 5.77 7.10 -4.80
CA LEU A 178 5.12 8.31 -5.28
C LEU A 178 4.21 8.90 -4.19
N ASP A 179 4.49 10.13 -3.76
CA ASP A 179 3.62 10.85 -2.84
C ASP A 179 2.41 11.43 -3.60
N VAL A 180 1.20 11.05 -3.21
CA VAL A 180 -0.08 11.62 -3.68
C VAL A 180 -0.76 12.25 -2.47
N SER A 181 -0.33 13.45 -2.11
CA SER A 181 -0.56 13.97 -0.76
C SER A 181 -1.01 15.43 -0.70
N GLY A 182 -1.17 16.10 -1.85
CA GLY A 182 -1.44 17.54 -1.86
C GLY A 182 -0.29 18.38 -1.32
N GLY A 183 0.95 17.86 -1.35
CA GLY A 183 2.16 18.55 -0.88
C GLY A 183 2.54 18.28 0.59
N ARG A 184 1.84 17.38 1.27
CA ARG A 184 2.10 17.05 2.68
C ARG A 184 3.31 16.12 2.86
#